data_2eee5b2c8593a27a7c570e4534f3768a
#
_entry.id   2eee5b2c8593a27a7c570e4534f3768a
#
_cell.length_a   1.000
_cell.length_b   1.000
_cell.length_c   1.000
_cell.angle_alpha   90.00
_cell.angle_beta   90.00
_cell.angle_gamma   90.00
#
_symmetry.space_group_name_H-M   'P 1'
#
loop_
_entity.id
_entity.type
_entity.pdbx_description
1 polymer ?
#
loop_
_entity_poly.entity_id
_entity_poly.type
_entity_poly.pdbx_seq_one_letter_code
_entity_poly.pdbx_strand_id
1 'polypeptide(L)'
;VDSGVREGDEVSPFYDPMLAKLIAWGETREEARQRLLAMLAETSVGGLRTNLAFLRRILGHPAFAAAELDTGFIARHQDDLLPAPQALPEHFWQAAAEAWLQSEPGHRRDDDPHSPWSRNDGWRSALARESDLMLRCRDERRCVRLRHASPSQYRLDGDDLVSRVDGVTRRSAALRRGRQLFLEWEGELLAIEAVDPIAEAEAAHAHQGGLSAPMNGSIVRV
;
A
#
# COMPACT_ATOMS: atom_id res chain seq x y z
N VAL A 1 -7.68 15.74 16.09
CA VAL A 1 -8.13 14.42 15.65
C VAL A 1 -8.84 13.74 16.81
N ASP A 2 -10.03 13.26 16.55
CA ASP A 2 -10.83 12.44 17.47
C ASP A 2 -10.91 11.04 16.88
N SER A 3 -10.24 10.06 17.51
CA SER A 3 -10.09 8.71 16.96
C SER A 3 -10.52 7.67 17.98
N GLY A 4 -11.31 6.71 17.50
CA GLY A 4 -11.71 5.54 18.26
C GLY A 4 -10.76 4.34 18.10
N VAL A 5 -9.72 4.45 17.27
CA VAL A 5 -8.81 3.34 16.93
C VAL A 5 -7.35 3.75 17.12
N ARG A 6 -6.51 2.76 17.40
CA ARG A 6 -5.05 2.87 17.53
C ARG A 6 -4.36 1.87 16.61
N GLU A 7 -3.07 2.04 16.42
CA GLU A 7 -2.26 1.07 15.68
C GLU A 7 -2.33 -0.31 16.36
N GLY A 8 -2.63 -1.35 15.56
CA GLY A 8 -2.77 -2.71 16.03
C GLY A 8 -4.18 -3.11 16.46
N ASP A 9 -5.12 -2.17 16.51
CA ASP A 9 -6.51 -2.47 16.86
C ASP A 9 -7.19 -3.27 15.73
N GLU A 10 -8.14 -4.12 16.12
CA GLU A 10 -9.03 -4.82 15.21
C GLU A 10 -10.33 -4.03 15.02
N VAL A 11 -10.69 -3.77 13.77
CA VAL A 11 -11.94 -3.07 13.43
C VAL A 11 -13.01 -4.10 13.09
N SER A 12 -14.01 -4.18 13.95
CA SER A 12 -15.14 -5.09 13.79
C SER A 12 -16.11 -4.61 12.70
N PRO A 13 -16.62 -5.52 11.82
CA PRO A 13 -17.65 -5.18 10.83
C PRO A 13 -19.04 -4.95 11.44
N PHE A 14 -19.21 -5.20 12.75
CA PHE A 14 -20.50 -5.13 13.47
C PHE A 14 -20.72 -3.78 14.15
N TYR A 15 -19.80 -2.85 14.05
CA TYR A 15 -19.88 -1.53 14.65
C TYR A 15 -19.90 -0.43 13.56
N ASP A 16 -19.95 0.84 13.99
CA ASP A 16 -19.97 2.01 13.13
C ASP A 16 -18.73 2.04 12.20
N PRO A 17 -18.89 2.28 10.89
CA PRO A 17 -17.74 2.41 9.97
C PRO A 17 -16.90 3.66 10.18
N MET A 18 -17.27 4.58 11.05
CA MET A 18 -16.51 5.79 11.36
C MET A 18 -15.33 5.48 12.27
N LEU A 19 -14.11 5.50 11.74
CA LEU A 19 -12.88 5.23 12.49
C LEU A 19 -12.38 6.45 13.27
N ALA A 20 -12.42 7.60 12.63
CA ALA A 20 -11.92 8.85 13.19
C ALA A 20 -12.60 10.06 12.57
N LYS A 21 -12.51 11.19 13.27
CA LYS A 21 -13.00 12.49 12.82
C LYS A 21 -11.85 13.49 12.85
N LEU A 22 -11.55 14.07 11.69
CA LEU A 22 -10.56 15.14 11.56
C LEU A 22 -11.28 16.48 11.59
N ILE A 23 -10.83 17.37 12.46
CA ILE A 23 -11.39 18.71 12.63
C ILE A 23 -10.25 19.70 12.49
N ALA A 24 -10.40 20.64 11.57
CA ALA A 24 -9.48 21.75 11.38
C ALA A 24 -10.21 23.07 11.67
N TRP A 25 -9.50 23.98 12.29
CA TRP A 25 -9.94 25.33 12.54
C TRP A 25 -9.10 26.32 11.73
N GLY A 26 -9.70 27.43 11.29
CA GLY A 26 -9.05 28.55 10.62
C GLY A 26 -9.86 29.82 10.79
N GLU A 27 -9.23 30.98 10.70
CA GLU A 27 -9.91 32.29 10.77
C GLU A 27 -10.86 32.50 9.59
N THR A 28 -10.55 31.84 8.46
CA THR A 28 -11.38 31.81 7.27
C THR A 28 -11.71 30.38 6.88
N ARG A 29 -12.80 30.23 6.11
CA ARG A 29 -13.18 28.91 5.54
C ARG A 29 -12.04 28.31 4.70
N GLU A 30 -11.36 29.12 3.90
CA GLU A 30 -10.27 28.66 3.06
C GLU A 30 -9.07 28.17 3.86
N GLU A 31 -8.72 28.89 4.92
CA GLU A 31 -7.65 28.45 5.82
C GLU A 31 -7.98 27.13 6.51
N ALA A 32 -9.19 26.97 7.03
CA ALA A 32 -9.66 25.73 7.62
C ALA A 32 -9.65 24.57 6.59
N ARG A 33 -10.06 24.84 5.34
CA ARG A 33 -10.05 23.88 4.23
C ARG A 33 -8.62 23.41 3.92
N GLN A 34 -7.67 24.32 3.78
CA GLN A 34 -6.28 24.00 3.49
C GLN A 34 -5.62 23.23 4.63
N ARG A 35 -5.88 23.59 5.88
CA ARG A 35 -5.41 22.84 7.05
C ARG A 35 -5.98 21.43 7.07
N LEU A 36 -7.26 21.25 6.74
CA LEU A 36 -7.88 19.92 6.69
C LEU A 36 -7.31 19.07 5.55
N LEU A 37 -7.01 19.67 4.39
CA LEU A 37 -6.32 19.00 3.30
C LEU A 37 -4.92 18.53 3.71
N ALA A 38 -4.16 19.36 4.41
CA ALA A 38 -2.85 19.00 4.94
C ALA A 38 -2.96 17.84 5.95
N MET A 39 -3.91 17.91 6.89
CA MET A 39 -4.15 16.82 7.86
C MET A 39 -4.50 15.50 7.16
N LEU A 40 -5.35 15.53 6.13
CA LEU A 40 -5.70 14.34 5.33
C LEU A 40 -4.48 13.80 4.56
N ALA A 41 -3.58 14.68 4.10
CA ALA A 41 -2.37 14.28 3.40
C ALA A 41 -1.36 13.57 4.32
N GLU A 42 -1.31 13.96 5.59
CA GLU A 42 -0.45 13.36 6.62
C GLU A 42 -1.08 12.12 7.27
N THR A 43 -2.36 11.86 7.02
CA THR A 43 -3.07 10.71 7.61
C THR A 43 -2.85 9.47 6.76
N SER A 44 -2.29 8.42 7.37
CA SER A 44 -2.09 7.11 6.74
C SER A 44 -2.82 6.03 7.55
N VAL A 45 -3.64 5.23 6.86
CA VAL A 45 -4.36 4.10 7.45
C VAL A 45 -4.13 2.86 6.58
N GLY A 46 -3.42 1.89 7.13
CA GLY A 46 -3.13 0.60 6.47
C GLY A 46 -4.01 -0.52 7.00
N GLY A 47 -4.23 -1.55 6.16
CA GLY A 47 -5.01 -2.74 6.52
C GLY A 47 -6.53 -2.61 6.30
N LEU A 48 -7.02 -1.40 6.03
CA LEU A 48 -8.44 -1.13 5.79
C LEU A 48 -8.62 -0.26 4.54
N ARG A 49 -9.73 -0.44 3.86
CA ARG A 49 -10.15 0.50 2.81
C ARG A 49 -10.82 1.71 3.48
N THR A 50 -10.26 2.89 3.23
CA THR A 50 -10.75 4.15 3.80
C THR A 50 -11.30 5.06 2.71
N ASN A 51 -12.00 6.11 3.13
CA ASN A 51 -12.49 7.18 2.25
C ASN A 51 -11.56 8.41 2.21
N LEU A 52 -10.31 8.29 2.68
CA LEU A 52 -9.35 9.42 2.74
C LEU A 52 -9.14 10.09 1.38
N ALA A 53 -8.88 9.29 0.33
CA ALA A 53 -8.68 9.83 -1.02
C ALA A 53 -9.94 10.54 -1.55
N PHE A 54 -11.12 10.00 -1.27
CA PHE A 54 -12.39 10.61 -1.61
C PHE A 54 -12.59 11.96 -0.89
N LEU A 55 -12.31 12.01 0.40
CA LEU A 55 -12.39 13.26 1.19
C LEU A 55 -11.39 14.32 0.69
N ARG A 56 -10.19 13.92 0.31
CA ARG A 56 -9.20 14.83 -0.29
C ARG A 56 -9.69 15.40 -1.62
N ARG A 57 -10.32 14.58 -2.49
CA ARG A 57 -10.90 15.05 -3.75
C ARG A 57 -12.06 16.02 -3.52
N ILE A 58 -12.94 15.73 -2.55
CA ILE A 58 -14.03 16.66 -2.18
C ILE A 58 -13.46 18.02 -1.76
N LEU A 59 -12.56 18.03 -0.77
CA LEU A 59 -12.00 19.27 -0.24
C LEU A 59 -11.13 20.02 -1.26
N GLY A 60 -10.48 19.28 -2.18
CA GLY A 60 -9.69 19.85 -3.27
C GLY A 60 -10.52 20.39 -4.44
N HIS A 61 -11.80 20.01 -4.54
CA HIS A 61 -12.65 20.36 -5.69
C HIS A 61 -12.93 21.86 -5.74
N PRO A 62 -12.85 22.52 -6.92
CA PRO A 62 -13.07 23.97 -7.05
C PRO A 62 -14.44 24.43 -6.56
N ALA A 63 -15.51 23.70 -6.85
CA ALA A 63 -16.85 24.02 -6.38
C ALA A 63 -16.99 23.91 -4.86
N PHE A 64 -16.24 22.99 -4.19
CA PHE A 64 -16.17 22.94 -2.74
C PHE A 64 -15.46 24.18 -2.19
N ALA A 65 -14.35 24.60 -2.81
CA ALA A 65 -13.65 25.83 -2.45
C ALA A 65 -14.55 27.07 -2.59
N ALA A 66 -15.33 27.16 -3.67
CA ALA A 66 -16.30 28.21 -3.93
C ALA A 66 -17.57 28.18 -3.05
N ALA A 67 -17.68 27.17 -2.16
CA ALA A 67 -18.87 26.96 -1.33
C ALA A 67 -20.17 26.64 -2.10
N GLU A 68 -20.06 26.12 -3.33
CA GLU A 68 -21.17 25.65 -4.14
C GLU A 68 -21.65 24.28 -3.70
N LEU A 69 -22.21 24.20 -2.50
CA LEU A 69 -22.54 22.96 -1.81
C LEU A 69 -24.03 22.80 -1.65
N ASP A 70 -24.55 21.70 -2.13
CA ASP A 70 -25.91 21.23 -1.88
C ASP A 70 -25.92 19.68 -1.80
N THR A 71 -27.07 19.10 -1.59
CA THR A 71 -27.25 17.62 -1.50
C THR A 71 -26.93 16.88 -2.80
N GLY A 72 -26.91 17.57 -3.94
CA GLY A 72 -26.56 17.05 -5.27
C GLY A 72 -25.06 17.15 -5.61
N PHE A 73 -24.24 17.74 -4.75
CA PHE A 73 -22.81 18.00 -5.03
C PHE A 73 -22.08 16.74 -5.49
N ILE A 74 -22.17 15.64 -4.75
CA ILE A 74 -21.47 14.37 -5.07
C ILE A 74 -21.96 13.83 -6.40
N ALA A 75 -23.26 13.85 -6.65
CA ALA A 75 -23.83 13.31 -7.88
C ALA A 75 -23.39 14.13 -9.13
N ARG A 76 -23.30 15.47 -9.00
CA ARG A 76 -22.85 16.33 -10.10
C ARG A 76 -21.38 16.17 -10.45
N HIS A 77 -20.54 15.85 -9.47
CA HIS A 77 -19.09 15.77 -9.63
C HIS A 77 -18.57 14.33 -9.45
N GLN A 78 -19.42 13.34 -9.71
CA GLN A 78 -19.13 11.94 -9.44
C GLN A 78 -17.87 11.46 -10.16
N ASP A 79 -17.66 11.83 -11.41
CA ASP A 79 -16.53 11.40 -12.22
C ASP A 79 -15.19 11.95 -11.68
N ASP A 80 -15.18 13.16 -11.15
CA ASP A 80 -14.01 13.78 -10.53
C ASP A 80 -13.73 13.23 -9.13
N LEU A 81 -14.80 12.96 -8.37
CA LEU A 81 -14.70 12.53 -6.98
C LEU A 81 -14.45 11.03 -6.83
N LEU A 82 -15.00 10.22 -7.76
CA LEU A 82 -14.91 8.76 -7.78
C LEU A 82 -14.39 8.29 -9.15
N PRO A 83 -13.17 8.66 -9.57
CA PRO A 83 -12.63 8.21 -10.83
C PRO A 83 -12.52 6.68 -10.87
N ALA A 84 -12.70 6.11 -12.06
CA ALA A 84 -12.50 4.69 -12.26
C ALA A 84 -11.07 4.28 -11.84
N PRO A 85 -10.88 3.11 -11.24
CA PRO A 85 -9.56 2.62 -10.90
C PRO A 85 -8.67 2.58 -12.15
N GLN A 86 -7.53 3.25 -12.09
CA GLN A 86 -6.53 3.21 -13.14
C GLN A 86 -5.53 2.08 -12.87
N ALA A 87 -4.97 1.51 -13.93
CA ALA A 87 -3.88 0.57 -13.85
C ALA A 87 -2.68 1.23 -13.15
N LEU A 88 -2.02 0.50 -12.28
CA LEU A 88 -0.86 1.01 -11.57
C LEU A 88 0.31 1.17 -12.55
N PRO A 89 0.94 2.36 -12.61
CA PRO A 89 1.99 2.62 -13.58
C PRO A 89 3.29 1.89 -13.22
N GLU A 90 4.18 1.72 -14.20
CA GLU A 90 5.44 0.99 -14.02
C GLU A 90 6.29 1.54 -12.87
N HIS A 91 6.36 2.86 -12.70
CA HIS A 91 7.15 3.47 -11.64
C HIS A 91 6.60 3.20 -10.22
N PHE A 92 5.29 2.94 -10.08
CA PHE A 92 4.72 2.43 -8.83
C PHE A 92 5.28 1.05 -8.50
N TRP A 93 5.29 0.14 -9.49
CA TRP A 93 5.80 -1.22 -9.30
C TRP A 93 7.30 -1.24 -8.98
N GLN A 94 8.07 -0.36 -9.63
CA GLN A 94 9.49 -0.18 -9.32
C GLN A 94 9.69 0.33 -7.87
N ALA A 95 8.93 1.35 -7.45
CA ALA A 95 8.96 1.87 -6.09
C ALA A 95 8.58 0.81 -5.07
N ALA A 96 7.53 0.03 -5.35
CA ALA A 96 7.05 -1.05 -4.51
C ALA A 96 8.10 -2.16 -4.33
N ALA A 97 8.75 -2.57 -5.43
CA ALA A 97 9.77 -3.61 -5.40
C ALA A 97 11.03 -3.16 -4.66
N GLU A 98 11.47 -1.92 -4.85
CA GLU A 98 12.59 -1.33 -4.11
C GLU A 98 12.28 -1.22 -2.61
N ALA A 99 11.10 -0.71 -2.26
CA ALA A 99 10.67 -0.63 -0.86
C ALA A 99 10.56 -2.02 -0.22
N TRP A 100 10.05 -3.01 -0.98
CA TRP A 100 9.97 -4.40 -0.53
C TRP A 100 11.35 -4.94 -0.16
N LEU A 101 12.32 -4.89 -1.10
CA LEU A 101 13.66 -5.42 -0.88
C LEU A 101 14.39 -4.72 0.27
N GLN A 102 14.26 -3.39 0.35
CA GLN A 102 14.91 -2.63 1.42
C GLN A 102 14.27 -2.84 2.79
N SER A 103 12.98 -3.21 2.85
CA SER A 103 12.26 -3.51 4.08
C SER A 103 12.41 -4.96 4.52
N GLU A 104 12.96 -5.86 3.69
CA GLU A 104 13.21 -7.23 4.10
C GLU A 104 14.28 -7.28 5.20
N PRO A 105 13.98 -7.90 6.35
CA PRO A 105 15.02 -8.17 7.33
C PRO A 105 16.05 -9.09 6.65
N GLY A 106 17.28 -8.60 6.50
CA GLY A 106 18.37 -9.44 5.99
C GLY A 106 18.45 -10.75 6.79
N HIS A 107 18.71 -11.86 6.13
CA HIS A 107 18.92 -13.16 6.77
C HIS A 107 20.26 -13.12 7.53
N ARG A 108 20.34 -12.29 8.59
CA ARG A 108 21.48 -12.29 9.48
C ARG A 108 21.47 -13.60 10.26
N ARG A 109 22.45 -14.42 10.00
CA ARG A 109 22.72 -15.56 10.87
C ARG A 109 23.56 -15.04 12.03
N ASP A 110 23.13 -15.33 13.25
CA ASP A 110 23.84 -14.90 14.46
C ASP A 110 25.24 -15.52 14.57
N ASP A 111 25.43 -16.69 13.92
CA ASP A 111 26.69 -17.43 13.84
C ASP A 111 27.66 -16.93 12.76
N ASP A 112 27.16 -16.15 11.77
CA ASP A 112 27.97 -15.55 10.72
C ASP A 112 27.41 -14.18 10.28
N PRO A 113 27.60 -13.12 11.09
CA PRO A 113 27.07 -11.80 10.81
C PRO A 113 27.70 -11.09 9.61
N HIS A 114 28.82 -11.62 9.10
CA HIS A 114 29.56 -11.08 7.97
C HIS A 114 29.39 -11.90 6.69
N SER A 115 28.52 -12.90 6.70
CA SER A 115 28.25 -13.73 5.53
C SER A 115 27.78 -12.89 4.33
N PRO A 116 28.42 -13.02 3.17
CA PRO A 116 27.94 -12.36 1.96
C PRO A 116 26.57 -12.86 1.54
N TRP A 117 26.14 -14.03 1.99
CA TRP A 117 24.82 -14.62 1.74
C TRP A 117 23.69 -13.97 2.56
N SER A 118 24.06 -13.14 3.56
CA SER A 118 23.09 -12.39 4.37
C SER A 118 22.62 -11.10 3.67
N ARG A 119 23.14 -10.78 2.49
CA ARG A 119 22.82 -9.55 1.77
C ARG A 119 21.74 -9.79 0.73
N ASN A 120 20.67 -8.98 0.77
CA ASN A 120 19.64 -8.94 -0.26
C ASN A 120 19.99 -7.93 -1.36
N ASP A 121 21.27 -7.83 -1.75
CA ASP A 121 21.76 -6.86 -2.71
C ASP A 121 21.79 -7.39 -4.16
N GLY A 122 21.18 -8.56 -4.41
CA GLY A 122 21.14 -9.18 -5.73
C GLY A 122 22.51 -9.54 -6.31
N TRP A 123 23.54 -9.66 -5.47
CA TRP A 123 24.89 -9.97 -5.91
C TRP A 123 24.95 -11.30 -6.65
N ARG A 124 25.56 -11.31 -7.81
CA ARG A 124 25.82 -12.51 -8.62
C ARG A 124 27.28 -12.48 -9.08
N SER A 125 27.94 -13.64 -9.07
CA SER A 125 29.29 -13.76 -9.61
C SER A 125 29.28 -13.54 -11.13
N ALA A 126 30.05 -12.56 -11.61
CA ALA A 126 30.23 -12.22 -13.03
C ALA A 126 28.95 -11.81 -13.80
N LEU A 127 27.85 -11.50 -13.12
CA LEU A 127 26.61 -11.04 -13.73
C LEU A 127 26.18 -9.70 -13.16
N ALA A 128 25.32 -8.99 -13.89
CA ALA A 128 24.67 -7.79 -13.38
C ALA A 128 23.84 -8.14 -12.13
N ARG A 129 23.82 -7.22 -11.15
CA ARG A 129 22.98 -7.35 -9.96
C ARG A 129 21.53 -7.10 -10.37
N GLU A 130 20.76 -8.16 -10.47
CA GLU A 130 19.35 -8.12 -10.83
C GLU A 130 18.54 -8.99 -9.86
N SER A 131 17.34 -8.53 -9.56
CA SER A 131 16.35 -9.29 -8.78
C SER A 131 15.02 -9.23 -9.49
N ASP A 132 14.37 -10.37 -9.67
CA ASP A 132 13.01 -10.46 -10.17
C ASP A 132 12.08 -10.68 -8.97
N LEU A 133 11.12 -9.78 -8.80
CA LEU A 133 10.12 -9.85 -7.75
C LEU A 133 8.73 -9.97 -8.36
N MET A 134 8.00 -11.01 -7.99
CA MET A 134 6.59 -11.11 -8.31
C MET A 134 5.79 -10.42 -7.21
N LEU A 135 5.14 -9.31 -7.55
CA LEU A 135 4.31 -8.54 -6.62
C LEU A 135 2.84 -8.62 -7.00
N ARG A 136 1.98 -8.56 -5.99
CA ARG A 136 0.53 -8.44 -6.12
C ARG A 136 0.07 -7.19 -5.39
N CYS A 137 -0.74 -6.37 -6.06
CA CYS A 137 -1.43 -5.23 -5.47
C CYS A 137 -2.83 -5.14 -6.07
N ARG A 138 -3.85 -5.07 -5.25
CA ARG A 138 -5.25 -5.20 -5.69
C ARG A 138 -5.43 -6.53 -6.46
N ASP A 139 -6.02 -6.46 -7.66
CA ASP A 139 -6.22 -7.62 -8.56
C ASP A 139 -5.09 -7.77 -9.60
N GLU A 140 -4.08 -6.88 -9.55
CA GLU A 140 -2.96 -6.90 -10.48
C GLU A 140 -1.78 -7.70 -9.92
N ARG A 141 -1.12 -8.47 -10.81
CA ARG A 141 0.15 -9.15 -10.54
C ARG A 141 1.19 -8.66 -11.53
N ARG A 142 2.40 -8.38 -11.05
CA ARG A 142 3.49 -7.89 -11.87
C ARG A 142 4.81 -8.52 -11.48
N CYS A 143 5.54 -9.05 -12.46
CA CYS A 143 6.95 -9.38 -12.26
C CYS A 143 7.77 -8.13 -12.50
N VAL A 144 8.45 -7.66 -11.46
CA VAL A 144 9.28 -6.47 -11.49
C VAL A 144 10.74 -6.89 -11.50
N ARG A 145 11.46 -6.49 -12.54
CA ARG A 145 12.90 -6.68 -12.62
C ARG A 145 13.62 -5.45 -12.10
N LEU A 146 14.33 -5.61 -11.01
CA LEU A 146 15.17 -4.58 -10.43
C LEU A 146 16.62 -4.77 -10.87
N ARG A 147 17.20 -3.70 -11.40
CA ARG A 147 18.64 -3.60 -11.63
C ARG A 147 19.23 -2.78 -10.49
N HIS A 148 20.04 -3.42 -9.68
CA HIS A 148 20.67 -2.76 -8.53
C HIS A 148 21.73 -1.78 -9.02
N ALA A 149 21.28 -0.61 -9.47
CA ALA A 149 22.15 0.53 -9.79
C ALA A 149 22.56 1.25 -8.50
N SER A 150 23.77 1.76 -8.47
CA SER A 150 24.23 2.60 -7.35
C SER A 150 24.62 3.99 -7.89
N PRO A 151 23.99 5.08 -7.41
CA PRO A 151 22.94 5.10 -6.37
C PRO A 151 21.55 4.73 -6.89
N SER A 152 20.75 4.07 -6.04
CA SER A 152 19.34 3.81 -6.33
C SER A 152 18.52 5.10 -6.35
N GLN A 153 17.53 5.17 -7.24
CA GLN A 153 16.54 6.26 -7.26
C GLN A 153 15.57 6.21 -6.08
N TYR A 154 15.56 5.10 -5.34
CA TYR A 154 14.67 4.86 -4.22
C TYR A 154 15.46 4.52 -2.96
N ARG A 155 15.08 5.12 -1.84
CA ARG A 155 15.68 4.85 -0.52
C ARG A 155 14.60 4.79 0.53
N LEU A 156 14.56 3.69 1.27
CA LEU A 156 13.73 3.56 2.45
C LEU A 156 14.41 4.27 3.63
N ASP A 157 13.68 5.17 4.29
CA ASP A 157 14.12 5.98 5.42
C ASP A 157 13.08 5.86 6.54
N GLY A 158 13.25 4.86 7.41
CA GLY A 158 12.22 4.47 8.36
C GLY A 158 10.99 3.93 7.65
N ASP A 159 9.85 4.55 7.89
CA ASP A 159 8.57 4.21 7.27
C ASP A 159 8.25 5.08 6.03
N ASP A 160 9.26 5.76 5.47
CA ASP A 160 9.13 6.59 4.27
C ASP A 160 9.99 6.06 3.13
N LEU A 161 9.41 5.94 1.95
CA LEU A 161 10.15 5.75 0.70
C LEU A 161 10.47 7.11 0.08
N VAL A 162 11.74 7.44 0.03
CA VAL A 162 12.24 8.61 -0.67
C VAL A 162 12.59 8.22 -2.10
N SER A 163 11.86 8.76 -3.06
CA SER A 163 12.11 8.55 -4.49
C SER A 163 12.68 9.82 -5.12
N ARG A 164 13.65 9.66 -6.04
CA ARG A 164 14.23 10.74 -6.83
C ARG A 164 14.09 10.42 -8.31
N VAL A 165 13.04 10.95 -8.93
CA VAL A 165 12.71 10.72 -10.33
C VAL A 165 12.64 12.07 -11.03
N ASP A 166 13.31 12.21 -12.18
CA ASP A 166 13.37 13.43 -13.00
C ASP A 166 13.74 14.71 -12.22
N GLY A 167 14.66 14.57 -11.25
CA GLY A 167 15.12 15.67 -10.41
C GLY A 167 14.15 16.08 -9.30
N VAL A 168 12.97 15.46 -9.23
CA VAL A 168 11.98 15.67 -8.17
C VAL A 168 12.16 14.62 -7.07
N THR A 169 12.30 15.11 -5.84
CA THR A 169 12.32 14.23 -4.66
C THR A 169 10.91 14.16 -4.08
N ARG A 170 10.38 12.95 -3.91
CA ARG A 170 9.09 12.69 -3.25
C ARG A 170 9.31 11.79 -2.05
N ARG A 171 8.47 11.98 -1.03
CA ARG A 171 8.33 11.07 0.11
C ARG A 171 6.94 10.46 0.06
N SER A 172 6.87 9.15 0.23
CA SER A 172 5.63 8.37 0.29
C SER A 172 5.73 7.42 1.47
N ALA A 173 4.68 7.28 2.26
CA ALA A 173 4.67 6.31 3.35
C ALA A 173 4.86 4.89 2.79
N ALA A 174 5.76 4.13 3.41
CA ALA A 174 6.09 2.75 3.03
C ALA A 174 6.30 1.90 4.27
N LEU A 175 5.23 1.26 4.73
CA LEU A 175 5.19 0.54 5.99
C LEU A 175 5.13 -0.95 5.75
N ARG A 176 6.07 -1.70 6.31
CA ARG A 176 6.00 -3.16 6.28
C ARG A 176 5.39 -3.70 7.57
N ARG A 177 4.38 -4.57 7.41
CA ARG A 177 3.76 -5.32 8.51
C ARG A 177 3.65 -6.79 8.10
N GLY A 178 4.51 -7.62 8.69
CA GLY A 178 4.58 -9.03 8.36
C GLY A 178 4.88 -9.28 6.87
N ARG A 179 3.96 -9.93 6.17
CA ARG A 179 4.08 -10.27 4.75
C ARG A 179 3.51 -9.22 3.80
N GLN A 180 3.06 -8.09 4.31
CA GLN A 180 2.50 -7.00 3.50
C GLN A 180 3.36 -5.75 3.61
N LEU A 181 3.54 -5.07 2.49
CA LEU A 181 4.08 -3.73 2.39
C LEU A 181 2.92 -2.80 2.03
N PHE A 182 2.74 -1.75 2.80
CA PHE A 182 1.78 -0.69 2.51
C PHE A 182 2.53 0.49 1.92
N LEU A 183 2.25 0.84 0.69
CA LEU A 183 2.87 1.98 -0.01
C LEU A 183 1.81 3.03 -0.32
N GLU A 184 2.05 4.27 0.09
CA GLU A 184 1.20 5.39 -0.26
C GLU A 184 1.35 5.74 -1.74
N TRP A 185 0.20 5.79 -2.43
CA TRP A 185 0.09 6.13 -3.83
C TRP A 185 -1.16 6.97 -4.08
N GLU A 186 -0.98 8.18 -4.60
CA GLU A 186 -2.09 9.11 -4.91
C GLU A 186 -3.07 9.35 -3.74
N GLY A 187 -2.54 9.27 -2.51
CA GLY A 187 -3.33 9.48 -1.30
C GLY A 187 -4.07 8.26 -0.78
N GLU A 188 -3.83 7.09 -1.37
CA GLU A 188 -4.27 5.80 -0.85
C GLU A 188 -3.07 4.99 -0.36
N LEU A 189 -3.26 4.23 0.71
CA LEU A 189 -2.24 3.30 1.19
C LEU A 189 -2.56 1.92 0.61
N LEU A 190 -1.78 1.50 -0.38
CA LEU A 190 -1.99 0.26 -1.12
C LEU A 190 -1.22 -0.89 -0.48
N ALA A 191 -1.91 -2.00 -0.24
CA ALA A 191 -1.29 -3.23 0.25
C ALA A 191 -0.64 -4.01 -0.90
N ILE A 192 0.62 -4.34 -0.73
CA ILE A 192 1.45 -5.05 -1.69
C ILE A 192 1.97 -6.32 -1.02
N GLU A 193 1.94 -7.43 -1.74
CA GLU A 193 2.47 -8.71 -1.29
C GLU A 193 3.47 -9.25 -2.31
N ALA A 194 4.58 -9.83 -1.82
CA ALA A 194 5.42 -10.64 -2.67
C ALA A 194 4.79 -12.02 -2.82
N VAL A 195 4.70 -12.46 -4.05
CA VAL A 195 4.13 -13.76 -4.42
C VAL A 195 5.28 -14.73 -4.66
N ASP A 196 5.31 -15.81 -3.90
CA ASP A 196 6.18 -16.94 -4.20
C ASP A 196 5.45 -17.89 -5.17
N PRO A 197 5.82 -17.92 -6.46
CA PRO A 197 5.14 -18.76 -7.45
C PRO A 197 5.30 -20.27 -7.15
N ILE A 198 6.36 -20.66 -6.46
CA ILE A 198 6.58 -22.06 -6.09
C ILE A 198 5.61 -22.45 -4.98
N ALA A 199 5.53 -21.63 -3.91
CA ALA A 199 4.61 -21.88 -2.81
C ALA A 199 3.14 -21.84 -3.26
N GLU A 200 2.78 -20.94 -4.19
CA GLU A 200 1.42 -20.92 -4.77
C GLU A 200 1.13 -22.19 -5.59
N ALA A 201 2.10 -22.67 -6.39
CA ALA A 201 1.94 -23.89 -7.16
C ALA A 201 1.79 -25.11 -6.25
N GLU A 202 2.59 -25.20 -5.19
CA GLU A 202 2.50 -26.27 -4.17
C GLU A 202 1.14 -26.24 -3.45
N ALA A 203 0.67 -25.07 -3.04
CA ALA A 203 -0.63 -24.90 -2.42
C ALA A 203 -1.78 -25.32 -3.36
N ALA A 204 -1.69 -24.98 -4.64
CA ALA A 204 -2.68 -25.39 -5.64
C ALA A 204 -2.70 -26.92 -5.84
N HIS A 205 -1.54 -27.60 -5.80
CA HIS A 205 -1.45 -29.05 -5.87
C HIS A 205 -1.95 -29.73 -4.59
N ALA A 206 -1.69 -29.17 -3.42
CA ALA A 206 -2.20 -29.68 -2.15
C ALA A 206 -3.74 -29.70 -2.09
N HIS A 207 -4.40 -28.74 -2.74
CA HIS A 207 -5.88 -28.71 -2.82
C HIS A 207 -6.48 -29.74 -3.77
N GLN A 208 -5.72 -30.28 -4.71
CA GLN A 208 -6.19 -31.31 -5.65
C GLN A 208 -6.22 -32.71 -5.04
N GLY A 209 -5.60 -32.94 -3.89
CA GLY A 209 -5.56 -34.21 -3.17
C GLY A 209 -6.52 -34.33 -1.99
N GLY A 210 -7.29 -33.29 -1.69
CA GLY A 210 -8.25 -33.30 -0.60
C GLY A 210 -9.56 -34.00 -0.98
N LEU A 211 -9.96 -35.05 -0.24
CA LEU A 211 -11.30 -35.62 -0.30
C LEU A 211 -12.29 -34.61 0.28
N SER A 212 -12.71 -33.63 -0.52
CA SER A 212 -13.81 -32.72 -0.15
C SER A 212 -15.11 -33.24 -0.75
N ALA A 213 -16.12 -33.48 0.09
CA ALA A 213 -17.45 -33.83 -0.39
C ALA A 213 -18.06 -32.61 -1.10
N PRO A 214 -18.68 -32.78 -2.29
CA PRO A 214 -19.32 -31.68 -3.01
C PRO A 214 -20.60 -31.16 -2.32
N MET A 215 -21.00 -31.76 -1.23
CA MET A 215 -22.13 -31.35 -0.41
C MET A 215 -21.83 -31.55 1.07
N ASN A 216 -22.45 -30.71 1.90
CA ASN A 216 -22.39 -30.87 3.36
C ASN A 216 -23.07 -32.19 3.76
N GLY A 217 -22.32 -33.09 4.36
CA GLY A 217 -22.81 -34.39 4.82
C GLY A 217 -21.99 -34.94 5.98
N SER A 218 -22.55 -35.86 6.76
CA SER A 218 -21.83 -36.57 7.82
C SER A 218 -21.30 -37.89 7.29
N ILE A 219 -20.01 -38.15 7.53
CA ILE A 219 -19.42 -39.47 7.24
C ILE A 219 -19.94 -40.46 8.27
N VAL A 220 -20.73 -41.41 7.81
CA VAL A 220 -21.34 -42.45 8.70
C VAL A 220 -20.43 -43.67 8.87
N ARG A 221 -19.56 -43.95 7.89
CA ARG A 221 -18.57 -45.03 7.95
C ARG A 221 -17.50 -44.84 6.86
N VAL A 222 -16.25 -45.15 7.19
CA VAL A 222 -15.15 -45.32 6.25
C VAL A 222 -14.84 -46.80 6.09
#